data_2c23de403913da76a27f5c5c4931eb1f
#
_entry.id   2c23de403913da76a27f5c5c4931eb1f
#
_cell.length_a   1.000
_cell.length_b   1.000
_cell.length_c   1.000
_cell.angle_alpha   90.00
_cell.angle_beta   90.00
_cell.angle_gamma   90.00
#
_symmetry.space_group_name_H-M   'P 1'
#
loop_
_entity.id
_entity.type
_entity.pdbx_description
1 polymer ?
#
loop_
_entity_poly.entity_id
_entity_poly.type
_entity_poly.pdbx_seq_one_letter_code
_entity_poly.pdbx_strand_id
1 'polypeptide(L)'
;MGLDQYAKTRDPKTGEVNEFSYWRKHNALHGWMENLWRSKGCPNKHEDAQDFNCVPLELTLEDLDLLEKDLLDSQLPETSGLFFGRSTASDDRYLLDDLGFVAEARRHLDNGLQVAYDSWW
;
A
#
# COMPACT_ATOMS: atom_id res chain seq x y z
N MET A 1 9.49 10.70 -14.29
CA MET A 1 8.95 10.49 -12.94
C MET A 1 7.70 9.65 -13.04
N GLY A 2 7.40 8.87 -12.04
CA GLY A 2 6.25 8.02 -11.98
C GLY A 2 6.05 7.51 -10.56
N LEU A 3 4.96 6.79 -10.34
CA LEU A 3 4.66 6.22 -9.04
C LEU A 3 5.37 4.87 -8.89
N ASP A 4 6.30 4.81 -7.95
CA ASP A 4 6.92 3.56 -7.50
C ASP A 4 6.38 3.22 -6.10
N GLN A 5 5.98 1.96 -5.92
CA GLN A 5 5.28 1.52 -4.72
C GLN A 5 5.96 0.27 -4.16
N TYR A 6 6.08 0.22 -2.86
CA TYR A 6 6.80 -0.84 -2.17
C TYR A 6 6.00 -1.37 -0.99
N ALA A 7 6.09 -2.66 -0.75
CA ALA A 7 5.66 -3.25 0.51
C ALA A 7 6.88 -3.82 1.20
N LYS A 8 7.02 -3.50 2.47
CA LYS A 8 8.20 -3.83 3.26
C LYS A 8 7.80 -4.49 4.57
N THR A 9 8.67 -5.37 5.05
CA THR A 9 8.57 -5.92 6.40
C THR A 9 9.62 -5.27 7.28
N ARG A 10 9.32 -5.17 8.57
CA ARG A 10 10.27 -4.75 9.59
C ARG A 10 10.22 -5.72 10.74
N ASP A 11 11.40 -6.21 11.15
CA ASP A 11 11.52 -7.02 12.37
C ASP A 11 11.59 -6.08 13.58
N PRO A 12 10.58 -6.10 14.47
CA PRO A 12 10.56 -5.19 15.62
C PRO A 12 11.67 -5.48 16.63
N LYS A 13 12.30 -6.67 16.57
CA LYS A 13 13.40 -7.05 17.48
C LYS A 13 14.75 -6.55 17.00
N THR A 14 15.00 -6.63 15.68
CA THR A 14 16.29 -6.29 15.09
C THR A 14 16.27 -4.96 14.34
N GLY A 15 15.08 -4.49 13.96
CA GLY A 15 14.92 -3.31 13.09
C GLY A 15 15.22 -3.58 11.63
N GLU A 16 15.47 -4.83 11.25
CA GLU A 16 15.74 -5.19 9.86
C GLU A 16 14.53 -4.94 8.98
N VAL A 17 14.75 -4.27 7.84
CA VAL A 17 13.70 -3.94 6.87
C VAL A 17 13.99 -4.65 5.56
N ASN A 18 12.98 -5.36 5.02
CA ASN A 18 13.09 -6.06 3.75
C ASN A 18 11.89 -5.71 2.86
N GLU A 19 12.15 -5.43 1.59
CA GLU A 19 11.11 -5.23 0.59
C GLU A 19 10.64 -6.60 0.10
N PHE A 20 9.32 -6.81 0.01
CA PHE A 20 8.77 -8.08 -0.49
C PHE A 20 7.78 -7.93 -1.63
N SER A 21 7.32 -6.72 -1.93
CA SER A 21 6.47 -6.45 -3.10
C SER A 21 6.78 -5.10 -3.69
N TYR A 22 6.57 -4.99 -5.00
CA TYR A 22 6.80 -3.77 -5.75
C TYR A 22 5.73 -3.60 -6.81
N TRP A 23 5.23 -2.40 -6.96
CA TRP A 23 4.32 -2.01 -8.05
C TRP A 23 4.84 -0.74 -8.70
N ARG A 24 4.48 -0.56 -9.95
CA ARG A 24 4.73 0.69 -10.63
C ARG A 24 3.45 1.19 -11.27
N LYS A 25 3.08 2.42 -10.96
CA LYS A 25 1.89 3.08 -11.50
C LYS A 25 0.58 2.36 -11.19
N HIS A 26 0.52 1.64 -10.09
CA HIS A 26 -0.73 1.05 -9.62
C HIS A 26 -1.53 2.10 -8.83
N ASN A 27 -2.11 3.03 -9.57
CA ASN A 27 -2.73 4.23 -9.00
C ASN A 27 -3.92 3.91 -8.10
N ALA A 28 -4.73 2.92 -8.48
CA ALA A 28 -5.90 2.52 -7.69
C ALA A 28 -5.49 2.01 -6.29
N LEU A 29 -4.43 1.20 -6.21
CA LEU A 29 -3.91 0.74 -4.92
C LEU A 29 -3.36 1.91 -4.11
N HIS A 30 -2.64 2.82 -4.75
CA HIS A 30 -2.11 4.00 -4.06
C HIS A 30 -3.23 4.85 -3.47
N GLY A 31 -4.31 5.07 -4.22
CA GLY A 31 -5.48 5.80 -3.74
C GLY A 31 -6.15 5.11 -2.55
N TRP A 32 -6.24 3.77 -2.58
CA TRP A 32 -6.76 3.00 -1.47
C TRP A 32 -5.89 3.17 -0.21
N MET A 33 -4.58 3.08 -0.38
CA MET A 33 -3.63 3.26 0.73
C MET A 33 -3.67 4.68 1.29
N GLU A 34 -3.79 5.69 0.41
CA GLU A 34 -3.92 7.08 0.85
C GLU A 34 -5.19 7.30 1.68
N ASN A 35 -6.31 6.73 1.24
CA ASN A 35 -7.57 6.82 2.00
C ASN A 35 -7.43 6.16 3.38
N LEU A 36 -6.77 5.01 3.44
CA LEU A 36 -6.48 4.36 4.73
C LEU A 36 -5.58 5.23 5.60
N TRP A 37 -4.54 5.80 5.02
CA TRP A 37 -3.63 6.69 5.74
C TRP A 37 -4.35 7.89 6.34
N ARG A 38 -5.23 8.51 5.56
CA ARG A 38 -6.04 9.64 6.05
C ARG A 38 -7.00 9.21 7.16
N SER A 39 -7.59 8.02 7.04
CA SER A 39 -8.50 7.50 8.07
C SER A 39 -7.79 7.22 9.39
N LYS A 40 -6.49 6.96 9.35
CA LYS A 40 -5.65 6.74 10.54
C LYS A 40 -5.07 8.04 11.12
N GLY A 41 -5.41 9.19 10.56
CA GLY A 41 -4.93 10.49 11.01
C GLY A 41 -3.58 10.90 10.43
N CYS A 42 -3.25 10.43 9.24
CA CYS A 42 -2.01 10.75 8.54
C CYS A 42 -0.75 10.44 9.37
N PRO A 43 -0.57 9.19 9.83
CA PRO A 43 0.59 8.83 10.64
C PRO A 43 1.88 8.99 9.85
N ASN A 44 2.98 9.29 10.54
CA ASN A 44 4.33 9.45 9.96
C ASN A 44 4.43 10.57 8.93
N LYS A 45 3.46 11.47 8.89
CA LYS A 45 3.48 12.63 7.99
C LYS A 45 4.68 13.50 8.31
N HIS A 46 5.44 13.86 7.27
CA HIS A 46 6.53 14.83 7.43
C HIS A 46 5.97 16.22 7.71
N GLU A 47 6.72 17.03 8.44
CA GLU A 47 6.25 18.35 8.87
C GLU A 47 5.78 19.22 7.71
N ASP A 48 6.49 19.15 6.58
CA ASP A 48 6.17 19.93 5.39
C ASP A 48 5.38 19.14 4.33
N ALA A 49 5.08 17.87 4.58
CA ALA A 49 4.39 17.02 3.61
C ALA A 49 2.88 17.23 3.69
N GLN A 50 2.29 17.51 2.55
CA GLN A 50 0.83 17.60 2.41
C GLN A 50 0.24 16.36 1.76
N ASP A 51 1.08 15.60 1.06
CA ASP A 51 0.68 14.46 0.26
C ASP A 51 1.26 13.15 0.80
N PHE A 52 0.60 12.05 0.43
CA PHE A 52 1.03 10.71 0.76
C PHE A 52 2.17 10.26 -0.18
N ASN A 53 3.35 10.83 0.05
CA ASN A 53 4.55 10.57 -0.75
C ASN A 53 5.74 10.33 0.19
N CYS A 54 6.40 9.21 0.04
CA CYS A 54 7.52 8.79 0.90
C CYS A 54 7.11 8.67 2.39
N VAL A 55 5.85 8.31 2.64
CA VAL A 55 5.32 8.14 3.99
C VAL A 55 4.98 6.67 4.19
N PRO A 56 5.66 5.96 5.12
CA PRO A 56 5.32 4.56 5.37
C PRO A 56 3.97 4.44 6.09
N LEU A 57 3.15 3.50 5.61
CA LEU A 57 1.84 3.20 6.19
C LEU A 57 1.87 1.78 6.74
N GLU A 58 1.80 1.64 8.06
CA GLU A 58 1.73 0.32 8.69
C GLU A 58 0.37 -0.31 8.42
N LEU A 59 0.39 -1.59 8.04
CA LEU A 59 -0.82 -2.36 7.74
C LEU A 59 -1.05 -3.43 8.82
N THR A 60 -2.31 -3.55 9.24
CA THR A 60 -2.75 -4.57 10.21
C THR A 60 -3.49 -5.68 9.50
N LEU A 61 -3.79 -6.78 10.21
CA LEU A 61 -4.61 -7.87 9.67
C LEU A 61 -5.99 -7.35 9.24
N GLU A 62 -6.58 -6.45 10.01
CA GLU A 62 -7.86 -5.84 9.67
C GLU A 62 -7.79 -5.04 8.38
N ASP A 63 -6.70 -4.29 8.18
CA ASP A 63 -6.46 -3.53 6.97
C ASP A 63 -6.37 -4.45 5.75
N LEU A 64 -5.67 -5.59 5.90
CA LEU A 64 -5.52 -6.57 4.82
C LEU A 64 -6.85 -7.26 4.49
N ASP A 65 -7.67 -7.55 5.50
CA ASP A 65 -8.99 -8.12 5.28
C ASP A 65 -9.87 -7.16 4.48
N LEU A 66 -9.82 -5.88 4.80
CA LEU A 66 -10.57 -4.85 4.09
C LEU A 66 -10.06 -4.69 2.66
N LEU A 67 -8.74 -4.68 2.47
CA LEU A 67 -8.15 -4.60 1.14
C LEU A 67 -8.57 -5.79 0.28
N GLU A 68 -8.50 -7.01 0.81
CA GLU A 68 -8.92 -8.20 0.07
C GLU A 68 -10.39 -8.10 -0.36
N LYS A 69 -11.25 -7.67 0.54
CA LYS A 69 -12.66 -7.48 0.22
C LYS A 69 -12.84 -6.48 -0.93
N ASP A 70 -12.17 -5.34 -0.84
CA ASP A 70 -12.28 -4.30 -1.85
C ASP A 70 -11.69 -4.75 -3.19
N LEU A 71 -10.62 -5.55 -3.18
CA LEU A 71 -10.06 -6.13 -4.39
C LEU A 71 -11.04 -7.09 -5.07
N LEU A 72 -11.65 -7.98 -4.29
CA LEU A 72 -12.61 -8.97 -4.81
C LEU A 72 -13.90 -8.32 -5.31
N ASP A 73 -14.30 -7.22 -4.70
CA ASP A 73 -15.51 -6.47 -5.06
C ASP A 73 -15.24 -5.38 -6.11
N SER A 74 -14.00 -5.25 -6.59
CA SER A 74 -13.57 -4.20 -7.53
C SER A 74 -13.87 -2.79 -7.02
N GLN A 75 -13.62 -2.57 -5.73
CA GLN A 75 -13.94 -1.31 -5.04
C GLN A 75 -12.74 -0.40 -4.81
N LEU A 76 -11.60 -0.65 -5.48
CA LEU A 76 -10.48 0.28 -5.39
C LEU A 76 -10.85 1.62 -6.04
N PRO A 77 -10.43 2.75 -5.45
CA PRO A 77 -10.79 4.06 -6.01
C PRO A 77 -10.07 4.33 -7.33
N GLU A 78 -10.72 5.08 -8.20
CA GLU A 78 -10.04 5.66 -9.34
C GLU A 78 -9.10 6.74 -8.85
N THR A 79 -7.85 6.66 -9.28
CA THR A 79 -6.81 7.59 -8.84
C THR A 79 -6.01 8.06 -10.04
N SER A 80 -5.82 9.36 -10.15
CA SER A 80 -4.98 9.95 -11.16
C SER A 80 -4.15 11.07 -10.55
N GLY A 81 -3.05 11.42 -11.20
CA GLY A 81 -2.21 12.49 -10.74
C GLY A 81 -1.22 12.93 -11.80
N LEU A 82 -0.62 14.11 -11.57
CA LEU A 82 0.32 14.70 -12.49
C LEU A 82 1.54 13.81 -12.73
N PHE A 83 1.97 13.10 -11.70
CA PHE A 83 3.24 12.35 -11.72
C PHE A 83 3.05 10.85 -11.96
N PHE A 84 1.87 10.29 -11.76
CA PHE A 84 1.67 8.84 -11.84
C PHE A 84 0.58 8.41 -12.80
N GLY A 85 0.05 9.33 -13.63
CA GLY A 85 -0.89 8.96 -14.67
C GLY A 85 -2.27 8.57 -14.15
N ARG A 86 -2.90 7.62 -14.81
CA ARG A 86 -4.28 7.24 -14.53
C ARG A 86 -4.46 5.74 -14.60
N SER A 87 -5.21 5.18 -13.63
CA SER A 87 -5.70 3.81 -13.68
C SER A 87 -7.12 3.76 -13.13
N THR A 88 -7.82 2.68 -13.39
CA THR A 88 -9.20 2.49 -12.91
C THR A 88 -9.26 1.38 -11.87
N ALA A 89 -10.30 1.42 -11.04
CA ALA A 89 -10.54 0.41 -10.02
C ALA A 89 -10.80 -0.99 -10.60
N SER A 90 -11.18 -1.08 -11.86
CA SER A 90 -11.46 -2.34 -12.54
C SER A 90 -10.29 -2.87 -13.37
N ASP A 91 -9.09 -2.36 -13.17
CA ASP A 91 -7.91 -2.82 -13.91
C ASP A 91 -7.42 -4.16 -13.37
N ASP A 92 -7.73 -5.23 -14.09
CA ASP A 92 -7.44 -6.60 -13.67
C ASP A 92 -5.96 -6.98 -13.76
N ARG A 93 -5.11 -6.15 -14.38
CA ARG A 93 -3.68 -6.45 -14.50
C ARG A 93 -3.01 -6.65 -13.14
N TYR A 94 -3.51 -6.01 -12.12
CA TYR A 94 -2.91 -6.02 -10.79
C TYR A 94 -3.63 -6.94 -9.80
N LEU A 95 -4.80 -7.49 -10.17
CA LEU A 95 -5.62 -8.21 -9.21
C LEU A 95 -4.92 -9.41 -8.59
N LEU A 96 -4.29 -10.25 -9.41
CA LEU A 96 -3.58 -11.43 -8.90
C LEU A 96 -2.37 -11.03 -8.07
N ASP A 97 -1.64 -10.02 -8.50
CA ASP A 97 -0.49 -9.52 -7.75
C ASP A 97 -0.91 -8.93 -6.41
N ASP A 98 -2.02 -8.21 -6.39
CA ASP A 98 -2.54 -7.60 -5.16
C ASP A 98 -3.03 -8.66 -4.18
N LEU A 99 -3.73 -9.68 -4.66
CA LEU A 99 -4.17 -10.79 -3.80
C LEU A 99 -2.98 -11.59 -3.28
N GLY A 100 -1.95 -11.78 -4.10
CA GLY A 100 -0.71 -12.40 -3.67
C GLY A 100 0.01 -11.58 -2.60
N PHE A 101 0.02 -10.26 -2.74
CA PHE A 101 0.55 -9.36 -1.72
C PHE A 101 -0.19 -9.52 -0.39
N VAL A 102 -1.53 -9.53 -0.42
CA VAL A 102 -2.33 -9.70 0.80
C VAL A 102 -1.99 -11.00 1.52
N ALA A 103 -1.89 -12.11 0.76
CA ALA A 103 -1.55 -13.41 1.35
C ALA A 103 -0.16 -13.41 1.97
N GLU A 104 0.82 -12.85 1.28
CA GLU A 104 2.19 -12.76 1.78
C GLU A 104 2.31 -11.83 2.99
N ALA A 105 1.63 -10.70 2.97
CA ALA A 105 1.61 -9.77 4.09
C ALA A 105 1.01 -10.41 5.35
N ARG A 106 -0.09 -11.17 5.21
CA ARG A 106 -0.67 -11.91 6.33
C ARG A 106 0.33 -12.89 6.92
N ARG A 107 1.05 -13.62 6.08
CA ARG A 107 2.08 -14.57 6.53
C ARG A 107 3.17 -13.86 7.32
N HIS A 108 3.64 -12.70 6.86
CA HIS A 108 4.65 -11.93 7.59
C HIS A 108 4.14 -11.44 8.95
N LEU A 109 2.88 -10.97 9.00
CA LEU A 109 2.28 -10.56 10.28
C LEU A 109 2.15 -11.74 11.25
N ASP A 110 1.79 -12.93 10.75
CA ASP A 110 1.71 -14.13 11.56
C ASP A 110 3.07 -14.57 12.12
N ASN A 111 4.16 -14.21 11.43
CA ASN A 111 5.52 -14.48 11.86
C ASN A 111 6.08 -13.40 12.80
N GLY A 112 5.26 -12.45 13.22
CA GLY A 112 5.67 -11.40 14.16
C GLY A 112 6.37 -10.21 13.53
N LEU A 113 6.36 -10.11 12.20
CA LEU A 113 6.90 -8.95 11.49
C LEU A 113 5.86 -7.86 11.34
N GLN A 114 6.32 -6.62 11.20
CA GLN A 114 5.47 -5.50 10.81
C GLN A 114 5.45 -5.40 9.29
N VAL A 115 4.34 -4.96 8.72
CA VAL A 115 4.17 -4.75 7.28
C VAL A 115 3.83 -3.29 7.03
N ALA A 116 4.49 -2.67 6.07
CA ALA A 116 4.22 -1.29 5.69
C ALA A 116 4.19 -1.11 4.19
N TYR A 117 3.33 -0.20 3.74
CA TYR A 117 3.29 0.29 2.37
C TYR A 117 4.04 1.62 2.29
N ASP A 118 4.82 1.80 1.25
CA ASP A 118 5.55 3.05 0.99
C ASP A 118 5.51 3.36 -0.50
N SER A 119 5.69 4.59 -0.85
CA SER A 119 5.65 5.03 -2.24
C SER A 119 6.55 6.23 -2.46
N TRP A 120 6.95 6.40 -3.72
CA TRP A 120 7.70 7.56 -4.16
C TRP A 120 7.21 7.98 -5.54
N TRP A 121 6.86 9.26 -5.63
CA TRP A 121 6.37 9.83 -6.90
C TRP A 121 6.68 11.31 -7.04
#